data_5eee8605576136f520bcfb3a8118c610
#
_entry.id   5eee8605576136f520bcfb3a8118c610
#
_cell.length_a   1.000
_cell.length_b   1.000
_cell.length_c   1.000
_cell.angle_alpha   90.00
_cell.angle_beta   90.00
_cell.angle_gamma   90.00
#
_symmetry.space_group_name_H-M   'P 1'
#
loop_
_entity.id
_entity.type
_entity.pdbx_description
1 polymer ?
#
loop_
_entity_poly.entity_id
_entity_poly.type
_entity_poly.pdbx_seq_one_letter_code
_entity_poly.pdbx_strand_id
1 'polypeptide(L)'
;MCADDCGDYFSKIMILDATCKLVYQLTEDVPTVFMLRPRSRSGQWMMREDFHLHPAVAVEEFVDVYGNLCQRLVMPPGEFHLFVQYRVKVVDFVRLDVDAIFPIIPLHQLPTEVMHFLLPSRYCQNDLLQDLALSIAGSAFNDYQQVTLIHNWIHQELDYVRDSSDASTSALDTAQTKRGVCRDFAHLGIALCRARNIPARMVVGFLHGLEPMDLHAWFEAFIGGRWHTYDATQPHTQGHRIVVAHGRDAADVALATLFGNFLMTHMSVSVSEAKF
;
A
#
# COMPACT_ATOMS: atom_id res chain seq x y z
N MET A 1 -31.19 -13.72 -33.26
CA MET A 1 -30.65 -14.76 -32.39
C MET A 1 -29.17 -14.42 -32.24
N CYS A 2 -28.88 -13.48 -31.35
CA CYS A 2 -27.51 -13.11 -30.95
C CYS A 2 -27.48 -13.43 -29.47
N ALA A 3 -26.81 -14.54 -29.16
CA ALA A 3 -26.59 -14.97 -27.79
C ALA A 3 -25.42 -14.17 -27.19
N ASP A 4 -25.69 -13.57 -26.11
CA ASP A 4 -24.94 -13.22 -24.93
C ASP A 4 -23.51 -13.75 -24.89
N ASP A 5 -22.55 -12.87 -25.12
CA ASP A 5 -21.19 -13.01 -24.67
C ASP A 5 -20.96 -11.93 -23.58
N CYS A 6 -21.66 -12.09 -22.48
CA CYS A 6 -21.42 -11.36 -21.25
C CYS A 6 -20.25 -12.08 -20.58
N GLY A 7 -19.00 -11.64 -20.89
CA GLY A 7 -17.79 -12.17 -20.28
C GLY A 7 -17.93 -12.17 -18.76
N ASP A 8 -17.93 -13.35 -18.16
CA ASP A 8 -18.04 -13.60 -16.74
C ASP A 8 -16.86 -12.92 -15.99
N TYR A 9 -17.12 -11.76 -15.40
CA TYR A 9 -16.25 -11.15 -14.40
C TYR A 9 -16.32 -11.96 -13.09
N PHE A 10 -15.65 -13.10 -13.06
CA PHE A 10 -15.49 -13.83 -11.80
C PHE A 10 -14.50 -13.10 -10.91
N SER A 11 -15.00 -12.29 -10.00
CA SER A 11 -14.22 -11.83 -8.84
C SER A 11 -13.91 -13.05 -7.98
N LYS A 12 -12.65 -13.49 -7.94
CA LYS A 12 -12.23 -14.60 -7.10
C LYS A 12 -12.26 -14.14 -5.63
N ILE A 13 -13.16 -14.75 -4.87
CA ILE A 13 -13.25 -14.53 -3.43
C ILE A 13 -12.27 -15.50 -2.75
N MET A 14 -11.49 -14.99 -1.81
CA MET A 14 -10.61 -15.78 -0.96
C MET A 14 -10.77 -15.38 0.50
N ILE A 15 -10.63 -16.34 1.41
CA ILE A 15 -10.53 -16.07 2.84
C ILE A 15 -9.07 -16.28 3.22
N LEU A 16 -8.46 -15.24 3.77
CA LEU A 16 -7.06 -15.23 4.19
C LEU A 16 -6.95 -15.18 5.71
N ASP A 17 -6.04 -15.98 6.24
CA ASP A 17 -5.51 -15.84 7.59
C ASP A 17 -4.16 -15.12 7.49
N ALA A 18 -4.01 -14.01 8.21
CA ALA A 18 -2.77 -13.25 8.27
C ALA A 18 -2.35 -13.04 9.72
N THR A 19 -1.04 -13.10 9.98
CA THR A 19 -0.47 -12.78 11.28
C THR A 19 0.70 -11.83 11.16
N CYS A 20 0.90 -10.98 12.17
CA CYS A 20 2.12 -10.20 12.34
C CYS A 20 2.53 -10.23 13.81
N LYS A 21 3.79 -10.56 14.06
CA LYS A 21 4.41 -10.51 15.38
C LYS A 21 5.59 -9.57 15.35
N LEU A 22 5.58 -8.61 16.28
CA LEU A 22 6.68 -7.66 16.51
C LEU A 22 7.18 -7.81 17.93
N VAL A 23 8.49 -7.75 18.13
CA VAL A 23 9.13 -7.74 19.45
C VAL A 23 10.09 -6.58 19.51
N TYR A 24 9.95 -5.77 20.56
CA TYR A 24 10.78 -4.62 20.82
C TYR A 24 11.52 -4.77 22.15
N GLN A 25 12.73 -4.26 22.21
CA GLN A 25 13.49 -4.04 23.44
C GLN A 25 13.57 -2.54 23.70
N LEU A 26 13.14 -2.11 24.88
CA LEU A 26 13.01 -0.71 25.26
C LEU A 26 13.77 -0.43 26.55
N THR A 27 14.35 0.75 26.66
CA THR A 27 15.04 1.21 27.88
C THR A 27 14.26 2.23 28.67
N GLU A 28 13.19 2.79 28.08
CA GLU A 28 12.33 3.82 28.64
C GLU A 28 10.88 3.63 28.15
N ASP A 29 9.94 4.40 28.68
CA ASP A 29 8.58 4.48 28.17
C ASP A 29 8.58 5.09 26.77
N VAL A 30 8.04 4.39 25.77
CA VAL A 30 7.99 4.84 24.37
C VAL A 30 6.55 5.02 23.92
N PRO A 31 6.07 6.26 23.79
CA PRO A 31 4.80 6.53 23.13
C PRO A 31 4.83 6.02 21.70
N THR A 32 3.77 5.34 21.28
CA THR A 32 3.75 4.64 20.00
C THR A 32 2.36 4.68 19.36
N VAL A 33 2.33 4.78 18.04
CA VAL A 33 1.12 4.59 17.22
C VAL A 33 1.37 3.42 16.28
N PHE A 34 0.50 2.41 16.36
CA PHE A 34 0.47 1.31 15.39
C PHE A 34 -0.66 1.48 14.38
N MET A 35 -0.40 1.10 13.12
CA MET A 35 -1.36 0.92 12.04
C MET A 35 -1.22 -0.51 11.52
N LEU A 36 -1.70 -1.48 12.29
CA LEU A 36 -1.55 -2.90 11.94
C LEU A 36 -2.91 -3.61 11.82
N ARG A 37 -4.01 -2.90 12.09
CA ARG A 37 -5.35 -3.48 12.11
C ARG A 37 -6.14 -3.08 10.88
N PRO A 38 -6.39 -4.03 9.94
CA PRO A 38 -7.21 -3.78 8.76
C PRO A 38 -8.66 -3.45 9.17
N ARG A 39 -9.35 -2.68 8.33
CA ARG A 39 -10.79 -2.42 8.48
C ARG A 39 -11.56 -3.08 7.35
N SER A 40 -12.84 -3.39 7.62
CA SER A 40 -13.76 -3.71 6.53
C SER A 40 -13.93 -2.52 5.59
N ARG A 41 -13.87 -2.77 4.30
CA ARG A 41 -13.96 -1.79 3.22
C ARG A 41 -14.48 -2.47 1.95
N SER A 42 -14.66 -1.72 0.86
CA SER A 42 -15.05 -2.31 -0.42
C SER A 42 -14.05 -3.41 -0.83
N GLY A 43 -14.55 -4.61 -1.08
CA GLY A 43 -13.75 -5.78 -1.45
C GLY A 43 -13.00 -6.46 -0.30
N GLN A 44 -13.17 -6.01 0.95
CA GLN A 44 -12.50 -6.58 2.12
C GLN A 44 -13.42 -6.60 3.33
N TRP A 45 -13.61 -7.77 3.97
CA TRP A 45 -14.44 -7.93 5.17
C TRP A 45 -13.68 -8.65 6.27
N MET A 46 -13.55 -7.99 7.41
CA MET A 46 -12.98 -8.57 8.63
C MET A 46 -13.96 -9.61 9.19
N MET A 47 -13.52 -10.86 9.30
CA MET A 47 -14.32 -11.96 9.86
C MET A 47 -13.92 -12.25 11.32
N ARG A 48 -12.63 -12.16 11.62
CA ARG A 48 -12.06 -12.34 12.95
C ARG A 48 -10.81 -11.49 13.09
N GLU A 49 -10.59 -11.01 14.32
CA GLU A 49 -9.40 -10.29 14.71
C GLU A 49 -9.01 -10.68 16.13
N ASP A 50 -7.71 -10.93 16.34
CA ASP A 50 -7.10 -11.10 17.63
C ASP A 50 -5.91 -10.12 17.72
N PHE A 51 -5.91 -9.24 18.73
CA PHE A 51 -4.87 -8.24 18.99
C PHE A 51 -4.35 -8.40 20.41
N HIS A 52 -3.09 -8.78 20.56
CA HIS A 52 -2.47 -9.10 21.83
C HIS A 52 -1.21 -8.28 22.08
N LEU A 53 -1.10 -7.73 23.28
CA LEU A 53 0.06 -7.01 23.77
C LEU A 53 0.59 -7.67 25.04
N HIS A 54 1.91 -7.83 25.15
CA HIS A 54 2.56 -8.29 26.35
C HIS A 54 3.83 -7.45 26.62
N PRO A 55 3.94 -6.81 27.82
CA PRO A 55 2.92 -6.71 28.85
C PRO A 55 1.66 -6.00 28.34
N ALA A 56 0.53 -6.30 28.98
CA ALA A 56 -0.74 -5.63 28.69
C ALA A 56 -0.67 -4.15 29.06
N VAL A 57 -1.02 -3.29 28.12
CA VAL A 57 -1.06 -1.81 28.31
C VAL A 57 -2.39 -1.26 27.82
N ALA A 58 -2.74 -0.05 28.28
CA ALA A 58 -3.91 0.65 27.78
C ALA A 58 -3.70 1.05 26.32
N VAL A 59 -4.70 0.84 25.49
CA VAL A 59 -4.71 1.19 24.05
C VAL A 59 -5.84 2.16 23.80
N GLU A 60 -5.54 3.27 23.15
CA GLU A 60 -6.54 4.20 22.63
C GLU A 60 -6.63 4.04 21.11
N GLU A 61 -7.82 3.70 20.62
CA GLU A 61 -8.08 3.59 19.19
C GLU A 61 -8.63 4.90 18.64
N PHE A 62 -8.14 5.28 17.48
CA PHE A 62 -8.67 6.42 16.72
C PHE A 62 -8.59 6.15 15.22
N VAL A 63 -9.33 6.93 14.44
CA VAL A 63 -9.32 6.88 12.99
C VAL A 63 -8.64 8.15 12.48
N ASP A 64 -7.64 7.99 11.62
CA ASP A 64 -6.93 9.12 11.02
C ASP A 64 -7.75 9.80 9.91
N VAL A 65 -7.17 10.84 9.31
CA VAL A 65 -7.81 11.62 8.24
C VAL A 65 -8.04 10.84 6.94
N TYR A 66 -7.36 9.71 6.78
CA TYR A 66 -7.53 8.80 5.63
C TYR A 66 -8.49 7.65 5.92
N GLY A 67 -9.00 7.55 7.15
CA GLY A 67 -9.88 6.47 7.56
C GLY A 67 -9.16 5.21 8.03
N ASN A 68 -7.84 5.26 8.28
CA ASN A 68 -7.07 4.15 8.83
C ASN A 68 -7.33 4.00 10.34
N LEU A 69 -7.36 2.77 10.82
CA LEU A 69 -7.49 2.48 12.25
C LEU A 69 -6.12 2.48 12.92
N CYS A 70 -5.94 3.37 13.88
CA CYS A 70 -4.70 3.59 14.61
C CYS A 70 -4.86 3.18 16.07
N GLN A 71 -3.80 2.61 16.67
CA GLN A 71 -3.72 2.25 18.08
C GLN A 71 -2.60 3.06 18.73
N ARG A 72 -2.97 4.00 19.62
CA ARG A 72 -2.04 4.77 20.43
C ARG A 72 -1.86 4.11 21.78
N LEU A 73 -0.61 3.91 22.18
CA LEU A 73 -0.24 3.31 23.47
C LEU A 73 1.15 3.79 23.92
N VAL A 74 1.54 3.44 25.13
CA VAL A 74 2.91 3.62 25.63
C VAL A 74 3.47 2.25 25.91
N MET A 75 4.57 1.91 25.23
CA MET A 75 5.31 0.67 25.49
C MET A 75 6.25 0.90 26.68
N PRO A 76 6.17 0.07 27.76
CA PRO A 76 7.03 0.22 28.94
C PRO A 76 8.46 -0.30 28.68
N PRO A 77 9.45 0.07 29.53
CA PRO A 77 10.78 -0.52 29.47
C PRO A 77 10.77 -2.03 29.57
N GLY A 78 11.72 -2.69 28.91
CA GLY A 78 11.84 -4.14 28.83
C GLY A 78 11.46 -4.69 27.46
N GLU A 79 11.16 -5.96 27.41
CA GLU A 79 10.70 -6.64 26.20
C GLU A 79 9.19 -6.43 26.00
N PHE A 80 8.80 -5.96 24.83
CA PHE A 80 7.41 -5.72 24.47
C PHE A 80 7.03 -6.51 23.23
N HIS A 81 5.95 -7.28 23.32
CA HIS A 81 5.42 -8.10 22.23
C HIS A 81 4.09 -7.55 21.74
N LEU A 82 3.97 -7.42 20.43
CA LEU A 82 2.72 -7.21 19.74
C LEU A 82 2.47 -8.42 18.84
N PHE A 83 1.28 -9.01 18.93
CA PHE A 83 0.82 -10.06 18.05
C PHE A 83 -0.58 -9.72 17.54
N VAL A 84 -0.74 -9.81 16.24
CA VAL A 84 -2.03 -9.61 15.57
C VAL A 84 -2.31 -10.81 14.67
N GLN A 85 -3.57 -11.24 14.66
CA GLN A 85 -4.07 -12.27 13.77
C GLN A 85 -5.41 -11.85 13.20
N TYR A 86 -5.57 -12.05 11.91
CA TYR A 86 -6.79 -11.67 11.18
C TYR A 86 -7.29 -12.85 10.35
N ARG A 87 -8.63 -12.98 10.25
CA ARG A 87 -9.29 -13.72 9.19
C ARG A 87 -10.09 -12.74 8.36
N VAL A 88 -9.77 -12.63 7.07
CA VAL A 88 -10.30 -11.61 6.18
C VAL A 88 -10.81 -12.25 4.91
N LYS A 89 -12.06 -11.95 4.56
CA LYS A 89 -12.59 -12.25 3.24
C LYS A 89 -12.19 -11.12 2.29
N VAL A 90 -11.49 -11.46 1.21
CA VAL A 90 -11.04 -10.51 0.19
C VAL A 90 -11.58 -10.89 -1.18
N VAL A 91 -11.83 -9.88 -1.99
CA VAL A 91 -12.18 -10.03 -3.40
C VAL A 91 -11.01 -9.53 -4.22
N ASP A 92 -10.45 -10.39 -5.06
CA ASP A 92 -9.52 -9.95 -6.08
C ASP A 92 -10.31 -9.28 -7.20
N PHE A 93 -10.14 -7.99 -7.37
CA PHE A 93 -10.70 -7.29 -8.52
C PHE A 93 -9.83 -7.67 -9.72
N VAL A 94 -10.31 -8.65 -10.46
CA VAL A 94 -9.68 -9.12 -11.70
C VAL A 94 -9.31 -7.92 -12.58
N ARG A 95 -8.11 -8.01 -13.14
CA ARG A 95 -7.53 -7.09 -14.08
C ARG A 95 -8.56 -6.65 -15.10
N LEU A 96 -8.79 -5.37 -15.17
CA LEU A 96 -9.58 -4.80 -16.26
C LEU A 96 -8.88 -5.10 -17.56
N ASP A 97 -9.68 -5.46 -18.54
CA ASP A 97 -9.24 -5.71 -19.90
C ASP A 97 -8.33 -4.56 -20.37
N VAL A 98 -7.25 -4.85 -21.02
CA VAL A 98 -6.28 -3.86 -21.53
C VAL A 98 -6.97 -2.83 -22.44
N ASP A 99 -8.11 -3.21 -23.02
CA ASP A 99 -8.96 -2.40 -23.89
C ASP A 99 -10.08 -1.66 -23.14
N ALA A 100 -10.15 -1.73 -21.81
CA ALA A 100 -11.18 -1.02 -21.04
C ALA A 100 -11.03 0.49 -21.23
N ILE A 101 -12.02 1.10 -21.86
CA ILE A 101 -12.09 2.55 -22.03
C ILE A 101 -12.66 3.14 -20.73
N PHE A 102 -11.78 3.69 -19.90
CA PHE A 102 -12.20 4.47 -18.74
C PHE A 102 -12.53 5.90 -19.16
N PRO A 103 -13.59 6.48 -18.59
CA PRO A 103 -13.86 7.89 -18.81
C PRO A 103 -12.70 8.74 -18.25
N ILE A 104 -12.18 9.64 -19.04
CA ILE A 104 -11.25 10.66 -18.56
C ILE A 104 -12.04 11.65 -17.72
N ILE A 105 -11.69 11.78 -16.44
CA ILE A 105 -12.30 12.74 -15.53
C ILE A 105 -11.41 13.99 -15.53
N PRO A 106 -11.90 15.14 -16.03
CA PRO A 106 -11.13 16.39 -15.96
C PRO A 106 -10.80 16.76 -14.52
N LEU A 107 -9.63 17.36 -14.26
CA LEU A 107 -9.17 17.74 -12.92
C LEU A 107 -10.22 18.48 -12.08
N HIS A 108 -10.96 19.41 -12.70
CA HIS A 108 -11.99 20.20 -12.02
C HIS A 108 -13.27 19.40 -11.68
N GLN A 109 -13.39 18.16 -12.14
CA GLN A 109 -14.49 17.23 -11.85
C GLN A 109 -14.07 16.08 -10.93
N LEU A 110 -12.80 16.02 -10.54
CA LEU A 110 -12.33 15.03 -9.58
C LEU A 110 -13.04 15.24 -8.23
N PRO A 111 -13.40 14.14 -7.53
CA PRO A 111 -13.93 14.23 -6.17
C PRO A 111 -12.95 14.96 -5.24
N THR A 112 -13.48 15.81 -4.34
CA THR A 112 -12.66 16.61 -3.43
C THR A 112 -11.72 15.77 -2.57
N GLU A 113 -12.17 14.58 -2.17
CA GLU A 113 -11.43 13.63 -1.34
C GLU A 113 -10.20 13.01 -2.02
N VAL A 114 -10.07 13.12 -3.36
CA VAL A 114 -8.87 12.62 -4.05
C VAL A 114 -7.86 13.72 -4.40
N MET A 115 -8.23 15.00 -4.23
CA MET A 115 -7.39 16.14 -4.65
C MET A 115 -6.04 16.19 -3.93
N HIS A 116 -5.98 15.82 -2.65
CA HIS A 116 -4.74 15.82 -1.90
C HIS A 116 -3.76 14.72 -2.35
N PHE A 117 -4.23 13.73 -3.11
CA PHE A 117 -3.40 12.70 -3.73
C PHE A 117 -2.79 13.11 -5.08
N LEU A 118 -2.95 14.37 -5.48
CA LEU A 118 -2.24 15.00 -6.61
C LEU A 118 -1.00 15.79 -6.15
N LEU A 119 -0.95 16.15 -4.87
CA LEU A 119 0.06 17.08 -4.35
C LEU A 119 1.37 16.36 -4.01
N PRO A 120 2.52 17.06 -4.08
CA PRO A 120 3.78 16.55 -3.54
C PRO A 120 3.62 16.16 -2.06
N SER A 121 4.39 15.16 -1.64
CA SER A 121 4.43 14.72 -0.24
C SER A 121 5.86 14.36 0.17
N ARG A 122 6.08 13.98 1.43
CA ARG A 122 7.42 13.81 2.00
C ARG A 122 8.36 12.96 1.13
N TYR A 123 7.84 11.86 0.57
CA TYR A 123 8.64 10.94 -0.24
C TYR A 123 8.30 10.98 -1.73
N CYS A 124 7.27 11.71 -2.14
CA CYS A 124 6.78 11.76 -3.51
C CYS A 124 6.87 13.18 -4.07
N GLN A 125 8.08 13.58 -4.52
CA GLN A 125 8.35 14.89 -5.13
C GLN A 125 7.97 14.86 -6.62
N ASN A 126 6.67 14.80 -6.91
CA ASN A 126 6.17 14.72 -8.30
C ASN A 126 6.48 15.97 -9.13
N ASP A 127 6.67 17.12 -8.49
CA ASP A 127 7.10 18.38 -9.12
C ASP A 127 8.51 18.30 -9.72
N LEU A 128 9.38 17.42 -9.21
CA LEU A 128 10.74 17.19 -9.69
C LEU A 128 10.85 16.04 -10.71
N LEU A 129 9.76 15.32 -10.99
CA LEU A 129 9.75 14.13 -11.83
C LEU A 129 8.87 14.28 -13.09
N GLN A 130 8.48 15.52 -13.45
CA GLN A 130 7.58 15.78 -14.58
C GLN A 130 8.18 15.33 -15.92
N ASP A 131 9.45 15.65 -16.18
CA ASP A 131 10.12 15.28 -17.43
C ASP A 131 10.26 13.77 -17.57
N LEU A 132 10.61 13.09 -16.48
CA LEU A 132 10.69 11.62 -16.44
C LEU A 132 9.32 10.99 -16.71
N ALA A 133 8.27 11.47 -16.02
CA ALA A 133 6.91 10.97 -16.21
C ALA A 133 6.40 11.20 -17.64
N LEU A 134 6.73 12.35 -18.23
CA LEU A 134 6.40 12.67 -19.63
C LEU A 134 7.15 11.74 -20.60
N SER A 135 8.42 11.46 -20.36
CA SER A 135 9.21 10.57 -21.22
C SER A 135 8.69 9.13 -21.19
N ILE A 136 8.18 8.66 -20.05
CA ILE A 136 7.65 7.30 -19.88
C ILE A 136 6.22 7.17 -20.44
N ALA A 137 5.34 8.11 -20.13
CA ALA A 137 3.90 7.96 -20.32
C ALA A 137 3.28 9.03 -21.22
N GLY A 138 4.09 9.94 -21.79
CA GLY A 138 3.59 11.08 -22.59
C GLY A 138 2.88 10.71 -23.89
N SER A 139 3.13 9.52 -24.43
CA SER A 139 2.48 9.02 -25.66
C SER A 139 1.16 8.28 -25.42
N ALA A 140 0.77 8.05 -24.18
CA ALA A 140 -0.46 7.33 -23.85
C ALA A 140 -1.72 8.19 -24.07
N PHE A 141 -2.81 7.54 -24.51
CA PHE A 141 -4.06 8.23 -24.87
C PHE A 141 -5.01 8.44 -23.67
N ASN A 142 -4.83 7.71 -22.57
CA ASN A 142 -5.68 7.80 -21.38
C ASN A 142 -4.89 7.49 -20.11
N ASP A 143 -5.49 7.79 -18.95
CA ASP A 143 -4.86 7.62 -17.63
C ASP A 143 -4.48 6.16 -17.34
N TYR A 144 -5.32 5.21 -17.73
CA TYR A 144 -5.04 3.78 -17.53
C TYR A 144 -3.76 3.35 -18.24
N GLN A 145 -3.61 3.76 -19.50
CA GLN A 145 -2.39 3.46 -20.28
C GLN A 145 -1.17 4.17 -19.68
N GLN A 146 -1.32 5.43 -19.24
CA GLN A 146 -0.23 6.15 -18.57
C GLN A 146 0.27 5.40 -17.34
N VAL A 147 -0.63 4.99 -16.44
CA VAL A 147 -0.25 4.27 -15.22
C VAL A 147 0.31 2.89 -15.54
N THR A 148 -0.22 2.21 -16.57
CA THR A 148 0.32 0.92 -17.01
C THR A 148 1.76 1.06 -17.54
N LEU A 149 2.05 2.10 -18.32
CA LEU A 149 3.41 2.37 -18.80
C LEU A 149 4.36 2.70 -17.64
N ILE A 150 3.91 3.51 -16.67
CA ILE A 150 4.68 3.82 -15.45
C ILE A 150 4.98 2.55 -14.66
N HIS A 151 3.97 1.72 -14.39
CA HIS A 151 4.13 0.45 -13.68
C HIS A 151 5.16 -0.46 -14.38
N ASN A 152 5.00 -0.67 -15.68
CA ASN A 152 5.88 -1.54 -16.45
C ASN A 152 7.32 -1.01 -16.50
N TRP A 153 7.49 0.30 -16.66
CA TRP A 153 8.79 0.93 -16.66
C TRP A 153 9.50 0.75 -15.30
N ILE A 154 8.80 0.98 -14.18
CA ILE A 154 9.36 0.76 -12.84
C ILE A 154 9.77 -0.71 -12.67
N HIS A 155 8.90 -1.64 -13.06
CA HIS A 155 9.19 -3.07 -12.96
C HIS A 155 10.42 -3.51 -13.77
N GLN A 156 10.64 -2.90 -14.93
CA GLN A 156 11.75 -3.24 -15.83
C GLN A 156 13.06 -2.55 -15.48
N GLU A 157 12.99 -1.31 -14.97
CA GLU A 157 14.15 -0.45 -14.81
C GLU A 157 14.73 -0.45 -13.38
N LEU A 158 13.98 -0.93 -12.40
CA LEU A 158 14.41 -0.93 -11.01
C LEU A 158 14.80 -2.32 -10.53
N ASP A 159 15.93 -2.39 -9.84
CA ASP A 159 16.36 -3.57 -9.11
C ASP A 159 15.73 -3.60 -7.71
N TYR A 160 15.08 -4.71 -7.33
CA TYR A 160 14.64 -4.92 -5.96
C TYR A 160 15.83 -5.38 -5.11
N VAL A 161 16.34 -4.48 -4.28
CA VAL A 161 17.54 -4.72 -3.43
C VAL A 161 17.21 -4.42 -1.99
N ARG A 162 17.25 -5.43 -1.12
CA ARG A 162 17.09 -5.23 0.33
C ARG A 162 18.20 -4.35 0.87
N ASP A 163 17.89 -3.58 1.89
CA ASP A 163 18.80 -2.66 2.57
C ASP A 163 19.43 -1.57 1.66
N SER A 164 18.87 -1.35 0.46
CA SER A 164 19.32 -0.31 -0.48
C SER A 164 18.71 1.06 -0.19
N SER A 165 17.77 1.16 0.72
CA SER A 165 17.05 2.39 1.08
C SER A 165 16.85 2.49 2.59
N ASP A 166 16.69 3.72 3.07
CA ASP A 166 16.48 4.06 4.48
C ASP A 166 15.24 4.96 4.67
N ALA A 167 15.04 5.47 5.89
CA ALA A 167 13.92 6.34 6.23
C ALA A 167 13.94 7.71 5.51
N SER A 168 15.03 8.07 4.83
CA SER A 168 15.16 9.34 4.09
C SER A 168 14.92 9.18 2.59
N THR A 169 15.05 7.97 2.06
CA THR A 169 14.96 7.65 0.62
C THR A 169 13.62 8.04 0.03
N SER A 170 13.65 8.86 -0.99
CA SER A 170 12.48 9.40 -1.69
C SER A 170 12.33 8.85 -3.11
N ALA A 171 11.22 9.18 -3.76
CA ALA A 171 10.97 8.82 -5.16
C ALA A 171 12.05 9.38 -6.10
N LEU A 172 12.57 10.57 -5.82
CA LEU A 172 13.65 11.17 -6.62
C LEU A 172 14.95 10.36 -6.48
N ASP A 173 15.32 9.96 -5.25
CA ASP A 173 16.50 9.13 -5.00
C ASP A 173 16.35 7.77 -5.70
N THR A 174 15.17 7.15 -5.62
CA THR A 174 14.87 5.88 -6.29
C THR A 174 14.95 5.99 -7.81
N ALA A 175 14.46 7.09 -8.39
CA ALA A 175 14.56 7.34 -9.83
C ALA A 175 16.02 7.44 -10.30
N GLN A 176 16.91 8.01 -9.47
CA GLN A 176 18.33 8.18 -9.76
C GLN A 176 19.13 6.90 -9.57
N THR A 177 18.90 6.21 -8.44
CA THR A 177 19.68 5.02 -8.07
C THR A 177 19.21 3.75 -8.76
N LYS A 178 17.95 3.71 -9.24
CA LYS A 178 17.30 2.56 -9.84
C LYS A 178 17.25 1.33 -8.91
N ARG A 179 17.25 1.55 -7.61
CA ARG A 179 17.21 0.50 -6.58
C ARG A 179 16.24 0.87 -5.48
N GLY A 180 15.63 -0.14 -4.88
CA GLY A 180 14.74 0.07 -3.75
C GLY A 180 14.07 -1.22 -3.29
N VAL A 181 13.17 -1.05 -2.31
CA VAL A 181 12.25 -2.07 -1.83
C VAL A 181 10.80 -1.70 -2.21
N CYS A 182 9.81 -2.49 -1.82
CA CYS A 182 8.39 -2.27 -2.18
C CYS A 182 7.90 -0.85 -1.92
N ARG A 183 8.33 -0.23 -0.79
CA ARG A 183 8.03 1.15 -0.44
C ARG A 183 8.54 2.15 -1.50
N ASP A 184 9.76 1.96 -1.97
CA ASP A 184 10.41 2.88 -2.90
C ASP A 184 9.82 2.77 -4.30
N PHE A 185 9.48 1.54 -4.73
CA PHE A 185 8.74 1.27 -5.97
C PHE A 185 7.37 1.96 -5.94
N ALA A 186 6.65 1.86 -4.81
CA ALA A 186 5.37 2.53 -4.64
C ALA A 186 5.51 4.07 -4.66
N HIS A 187 6.50 4.63 -3.96
CA HIS A 187 6.74 6.08 -3.96
C HIS A 187 7.02 6.62 -5.37
N LEU A 188 7.86 5.92 -6.14
CA LEU A 188 8.16 6.33 -7.50
C LEU A 188 6.91 6.25 -8.40
N GLY A 189 6.13 5.17 -8.29
CA GLY A 189 4.87 5.03 -9.01
C GLY A 189 3.88 6.15 -8.71
N ILE A 190 3.73 6.49 -7.42
CA ILE A 190 2.89 7.60 -6.96
C ILE A 190 3.38 8.94 -7.52
N ALA A 191 4.67 9.22 -7.42
CA ALA A 191 5.23 10.49 -7.88
C ALA A 191 5.07 10.66 -9.39
N LEU A 192 5.33 9.62 -10.18
CA LEU A 192 5.17 9.64 -11.63
C LEU A 192 3.69 9.78 -12.05
N CYS A 193 2.75 9.11 -11.37
CA CYS A 193 1.31 9.28 -11.62
C CYS A 193 0.87 10.72 -11.32
N ARG A 194 1.25 11.28 -10.16
CA ARG A 194 0.92 12.65 -9.79
C ARG A 194 1.54 13.70 -10.74
N ALA A 195 2.75 13.44 -11.22
CA ALA A 195 3.39 14.29 -12.25
C ALA A 195 2.60 14.30 -13.57
N ARG A 196 1.75 13.29 -13.82
CA ARG A 196 0.80 13.21 -14.94
C ARG A 196 -0.61 13.64 -14.56
N ASN A 197 -0.79 14.31 -13.42
CA ASN A 197 -2.09 14.75 -12.89
C ASN A 197 -3.07 13.59 -12.61
N ILE A 198 -2.56 12.39 -12.33
CA ILE A 198 -3.36 11.23 -11.94
C ILE A 198 -3.25 11.08 -10.42
N PRO A 199 -4.36 11.18 -9.65
CA PRO A 199 -4.30 10.98 -8.21
C PRO A 199 -3.78 9.59 -7.89
N ALA A 200 -2.77 9.52 -7.00
CA ALA A 200 -2.18 8.25 -6.60
C ALA A 200 -1.85 8.25 -5.12
N ARG A 201 -2.01 7.09 -4.47
CA ARG A 201 -1.81 6.91 -3.03
C ARG A 201 -1.02 5.66 -2.70
N MET A 202 -0.33 5.69 -1.59
CA MET A 202 0.34 4.53 -1.03
C MET A 202 -0.65 3.65 -0.27
N VAL A 203 -0.46 2.35 -0.38
CA VAL A 203 -1.20 1.34 0.37
C VAL A 203 -0.20 0.39 1.00
N VAL A 204 -0.46 0.02 2.26
CA VAL A 204 0.34 -0.97 2.99
C VAL A 204 -0.57 -2.09 3.51
N GLY A 205 -0.01 -3.29 3.61
CA GLY A 205 -0.76 -4.44 4.08
C GLY A 205 -0.06 -5.77 3.85
N PHE A 206 -0.85 -6.80 3.55
CA PHE A 206 -0.36 -8.16 3.35
C PHE A 206 -0.68 -8.62 1.92
N LEU A 207 0.29 -9.26 1.28
CA LEU A 207 0.12 -9.89 -0.04
C LEU A 207 0.23 -11.41 0.12
N HIS A 208 -0.80 -12.14 -0.29
CA HIS A 208 -0.79 -13.60 -0.31
C HIS A 208 0.19 -14.12 -1.38
N GLY A 209 1.02 -15.07 -1.00
CA GLY A 209 2.01 -15.65 -1.92
C GLY A 209 3.28 -14.81 -2.12
N LEU A 210 3.49 -13.76 -1.31
CA LEU A 210 4.75 -13.01 -1.33
C LEU A 210 5.92 -13.88 -0.84
N GLU A 211 7.01 -13.92 -1.58
CA GLU A 211 8.22 -14.66 -1.23
C GLU A 211 9.48 -13.78 -1.34
N PRO A 212 10.23 -13.65 -0.23
CA PRO A 212 9.91 -14.10 1.11
C PRO A 212 8.80 -13.26 1.73
N MET A 213 8.00 -13.88 2.62
CA MET A 213 6.87 -13.23 3.27
C MET A 213 7.30 -12.05 4.12
N ASP A 214 6.63 -10.91 3.94
CA ASP A 214 6.86 -9.66 4.65
C ASP A 214 5.61 -8.77 4.62
N LEU A 215 5.62 -7.69 5.39
CA LEU A 215 4.69 -6.57 5.19
C LEU A 215 5.00 -5.93 3.83
N HIS A 216 3.94 -5.58 3.11
CA HIS A 216 4.07 -5.15 1.72
C HIS A 216 3.49 -3.77 1.49
N ALA A 217 4.06 -3.08 0.51
CA ALA A 217 3.62 -1.76 0.06
C ALA A 217 3.43 -1.76 -1.46
N TRP A 218 2.37 -1.09 -1.91
CA TRP A 218 2.06 -0.87 -3.32
C TRP A 218 1.40 0.50 -3.49
N PHE A 219 1.03 0.84 -4.70
CA PHE A 219 0.27 2.07 -4.93
C PHE A 219 -1.07 1.81 -5.59
N GLU A 220 -1.97 2.75 -5.43
CA GLU A 220 -3.23 2.80 -6.15
C GLU A 220 -3.32 4.13 -6.92
N ALA A 221 -3.86 4.08 -8.13
CA ALA A 221 -4.17 5.23 -8.96
C ALA A 221 -5.68 5.38 -9.15
N PHE A 222 -6.17 6.62 -9.11
CA PHE A 222 -7.59 6.93 -9.28
C PHE A 222 -7.91 7.18 -10.76
N ILE A 223 -8.58 6.21 -11.38
CA ILE A 223 -8.86 6.20 -12.82
C ILE A 223 -10.34 5.89 -13.04
N GLY A 224 -11.02 6.68 -13.86
CA GLY A 224 -12.43 6.45 -14.19
C GLY A 224 -13.37 6.42 -12.98
N GLY A 225 -13.06 7.20 -11.93
CA GLY A 225 -13.90 7.32 -10.74
C GLY A 225 -13.66 6.27 -9.65
N ARG A 226 -12.60 5.46 -9.74
CA ARG A 226 -12.26 4.45 -8.73
C ARG A 226 -10.75 4.25 -8.58
N TRP A 227 -10.35 3.68 -7.45
CA TRP A 227 -8.96 3.30 -7.19
C TRP A 227 -8.63 1.96 -7.85
N HIS A 228 -7.48 1.90 -8.53
CA HIS A 228 -6.92 0.72 -9.17
C HIS A 228 -5.57 0.39 -8.55
N THR A 229 -5.37 -0.87 -8.20
CA THR A 229 -4.13 -1.37 -7.59
C THR A 229 -3.04 -1.58 -8.62
N TYR A 230 -1.81 -1.13 -8.30
CA TYR A 230 -0.59 -1.36 -9.05
C TYR A 230 0.55 -1.72 -8.11
N ASP A 231 1.27 -2.79 -8.44
CA ASP A 231 2.39 -3.29 -7.66
C ASP A 231 3.58 -3.59 -8.57
N ALA A 232 4.46 -2.62 -8.72
CA ALA A 232 5.57 -2.71 -9.65
C ALA A 232 6.70 -3.66 -9.18
N THR A 233 6.63 -4.19 -7.96
CA THR A 233 7.55 -5.25 -7.50
C THR A 233 7.17 -6.61 -8.06
N GLN A 234 5.94 -6.77 -8.55
CA GLN A 234 5.41 -8.02 -9.09
C GLN A 234 5.29 -7.94 -10.61
N PRO A 235 5.57 -9.02 -11.36
CA PRO A 235 5.42 -9.04 -12.82
C PRO A 235 3.97 -8.82 -13.25
N HIS A 236 3.03 -9.16 -12.37
CA HIS A 236 1.61 -8.92 -12.56
C HIS A 236 1.01 -8.42 -11.25
N THR A 237 0.19 -7.40 -11.30
CA THR A 237 -0.51 -6.83 -10.13
C THR A 237 -1.56 -7.79 -9.54
N GLN A 238 -1.52 -9.07 -9.91
CA GLN A 238 -2.46 -10.09 -9.43
C GLN A 238 -2.06 -10.58 -8.04
N GLY A 239 -3.05 -10.98 -7.27
CA GLY A 239 -2.88 -11.58 -5.95
C GLY A 239 -3.79 -10.95 -4.92
N HIS A 240 -4.28 -11.78 -4.02
CA HIS A 240 -5.18 -11.35 -2.96
C HIS A 240 -4.40 -10.56 -1.92
N ARG A 241 -4.92 -9.38 -1.57
CA ARG A 241 -4.29 -8.44 -0.63
C ARG A 241 -5.22 -8.13 0.52
N ILE A 242 -4.65 -8.01 1.72
CA ILE A 242 -5.31 -7.41 2.87
C ILE A 242 -4.76 -6.00 3.02
N VAL A 243 -5.58 -5.00 2.81
CA VAL A 243 -5.23 -3.60 2.99
C VAL A 243 -5.32 -3.25 4.47
N VAL A 244 -4.23 -2.73 5.02
CA VAL A 244 -4.16 -2.22 6.40
C VAL A 244 -4.41 -0.72 6.43
N ALA A 245 -3.63 0.04 5.65
CA ALA A 245 -3.74 1.50 5.61
C ALA A 245 -3.45 2.05 4.21
N HIS A 246 -3.91 3.28 3.96
CA HIS A 246 -3.55 4.06 2.79
C HIS A 246 -3.34 5.54 3.15
N GLY A 247 -2.48 6.22 2.40
CA GLY A 247 -2.13 7.61 2.60
C GLY A 247 -1.37 8.19 1.42
N ARG A 248 -0.81 9.38 1.54
CA ARG A 248 -0.09 10.04 0.43
C ARG A 248 1.23 9.34 0.11
N ASP A 249 1.94 8.92 1.15
CA ASP A 249 3.20 8.17 1.10
C ASP A 249 3.49 7.50 2.47
N ALA A 250 4.69 6.97 2.68
CA ALA A 250 5.06 6.27 3.91
C ALA A 250 5.03 7.14 5.18
N ALA A 251 5.04 8.47 5.08
CA ALA A 251 4.89 9.33 6.25
C ALA A 251 3.48 9.24 6.85
N ASP A 252 2.48 8.97 6.03
CA ASP A 252 1.09 8.84 6.46
C ASP A 252 0.71 7.40 6.85
N VAL A 253 1.45 6.38 6.39
CA VAL A 253 1.08 4.95 6.55
C VAL A 253 2.19 4.11 7.17
N ALA A 254 2.96 4.69 8.08
CA ALA A 254 3.91 3.94 8.87
C ALA A 254 3.18 2.90 9.75
N LEU A 255 3.51 1.62 9.60
CA LEU A 255 2.89 0.53 10.36
C LEU A 255 3.17 0.63 11.86
N ALA A 256 4.27 1.29 12.24
CA ALA A 256 4.61 1.67 13.60
C ALA A 256 5.33 3.01 13.60
N THR A 257 4.86 3.97 14.39
CA THR A 257 5.54 5.23 14.66
C THR A 257 5.88 5.27 16.14
N LEU A 258 7.18 5.30 16.46
CA LEU A 258 7.69 5.24 17.82
C LEU A 258 8.36 6.59 18.16
N PHE A 259 8.01 7.14 19.31
CA PHE A 259 8.51 8.45 19.79
C PHE A 259 9.51 8.24 20.94
N GLY A 260 10.65 7.58 20.68
CA GLY A 260 11.71 7.26 21.64
C GLY A 260 12.71 6.27 21.09
N ASN A 261 13.63 5.82 21.95
CA ASN A 261 14.64 4.84 21.58
C ASN A 261 14.08 3.42 21.66
N PHE A 262 14.29 2.65 20.63
CA PHE A 262 13.85 1.26 20.55
C PHE A 262 14.80 0.40 19.73
N LEU A 263 14.79 -0.89 20.02
CA LEU A 263 15.40 -1.91 19.19
C LEU A 263 14.30 -2.93 18.82
N MET A 264 13.96 -3.05 17.54
CA MET A 264 13.11 -4.15 17.09
C MET A 264 13.97 -5.41 16.97
N THR A 265 13.70 -6.39 17.83
CA THR A 265 14.49 -7.64 17.93
C THR A 265 13.92 -8.75 17.07
N HIS A 266 12.62 -8.70 16.76
CA HIS A 266 11.97 -9.72 15.95
C HIS A 266 10.77 -9.14 15.19
N MET A 267 10.65 -9.56 13.92
CA MET A 267 9.45 -9.39 13.11
C MET A 267 9.16 -10.69 12.36
N SER A 268 7.91 -11.13 12.38
CA SER A 268 7.45 -12.22 11.52
C SER A 268 6.06 -11.96 11.00
N VAL A 269 5.85 -12.30 9.75
CA VAL A 269 4.59 -12.13 9.02
C VAL A 269 4.21 -13.45 8.38
N SER A 270 2.94 -13.79 8.39
CA SER A 270 2.42 -14.92 7.60
C SER A 270 1.10 -14.56 6.95
N VAL A 271 0.88 -15.09 5.76
CA VAL A 271 -0.42 -15.02 5.06
C VAL A 271 -0.68 -16.37 4.41
N SER A 272 -1.85 -16.92 4.63
CA SER A 272 -2.26 -18.20 4.04
C SER A 272 -3.75 -18.20 3.72
N GLU A 273 -4.15 -19.02 2.75
CA GLU A 273 -5.56 -19.28 2.53
C GLU A 273 -6.15 -20.02 3.74
N ALA A 274 -7.29 -19.55 4.23
CA ALA A 274 -7.96 -20.17 5.39
C ALA A 274 -8.46 -21.56 5.00
N LYS A 275 -8.11 -22.55 5.83
CA LYS A 275 -8.67 -23.90 5.74
C LYS A 275 -10.02 -23.94 6.47
N PHE A 276 -11.02 -24.51 5.83
CA PHE A 276 -12.35 -24.76 6.40
C PHE A 276 -12.38 -26.05 7.20
#